data_0578bdc9e95ade3049ec40635790cfb8
#
_entry.id   0578bdc9e95ade3049ec40635790cfb8
#
_cell.length_a   1.000
_cell.length_b   1.000
_cell.length_c   1.000
_cell.angle_alpha   90.00
_cell.angle_beta   90.00
_cell.angle_gamma   90.00
#
_symmetry.space_group_name_H-M   'P 1'
#
loop_
_entity.id
_entity.type
_entity.pdbx_description
1 polymer ?
#
loop_
_entity_poly.entity_id
_entity_poly.type
_entity_poly.pdbx_seq_one_letter_code
_entity_poly.pdbx_strand_id
1 'polypeptide(L)'
;MKTIHKYTWVFVIIILMAAGIGAGLLSLLLSDARPVVDNVRVGDTLIRNMPIEEAGLIINDYYEDLNKNGALKIEVDEIPFTIPYSDIDVDFDIEKTMEYLVDKLPKNEMEQYFRGTSKENNLRPFYTYNSGKLVRXCEELFSHYEIEPVSESYKIEDGELKIYPSSPGLDIDYKLLVQELGNRILIRDEILKINTQNSPIFAKVFKDSIYDKTFDTIANKSTVEYDSSLREKLERILASFDNVLFESDHEIKLSSLVPFSQMDNDVERDLLNRLASTLYQATLPLDGIKVLNRKPAERPVPYARAGLEVVIEGEEADLVLKNETGSDLLILAELSDKEFKLYIISPGPVKTGTIEVEERDYVPPSVITIVNESLSPNTTRVVSEGVPGFTASVTRIMDGISENISQDKYLPVSKTIETGKKXAHPAGSK
;
A
#
# COMPACT_ATOMS: atom_id res chain seq x y z
N MET A 1 -62.21 33.40 -0.59
CA MET A 1 -61.86 34.48 -1.51
C MET A 1 -60.51 35.11 -1.22
N LYS A 2 -60.17 35.35 0.03
CA LYS A 2 -58.87 36.00 0.36
C LYS A 2 -57.64 35.11 0.02
N THR A 3 -57.78 33.80 0.07
CA THR A 3 -56.69 32.87 -0.23
C THR A 3 -56.33 32.85 -1.75
N ILE A 4 -57.34 33.01 -2.59
CA ILE A 4 -57.17 33.01 -4.05
C ILE A 4 -56.35 34.24 -4.48
N HIS A 5 -56.61 35.38 -3.85
CA HIS A 5 -55.88 36.63 -4.16
C HIS A 5 -54.38 36.52 -3.85
N LYS A 6 -54.06 35.84 -2.76
CA LYS A 6 -52.67 35.69 -2.37
C LYS A 6 -51.84 34.88 -3.40
N TYR A 7 -52.40 33.79 -3.87
CA TYR A 7 -51.71 32.99 -4.85
C TYR A 7 -51.66 33.61 -6.24
N THR A 8 -52.62 34.48 -6.54
CA THR A 8 -52.63 35.24 -7.80
C THR A 8 -51.45 36.20 -7.81
N TRP A 9 -51.12 36.83 -6.72
CA TRP A 9 -49.98 37.75 -6.61
C TRP A 9 -48.67 37.01 -6.92
N VAL A 10 -48.46 35.87 -6.24
CA VAL A 10 -47.24 35.09 -6.45
C VAL A 10 -47.12 34.62 -7.89
N PHE A 11 -48.24 34.16 -8.46
CA PHE A 11 -48.29 33.67 -9.82
C PHE A 11 -47.94 34.73 -10.84
N VAL A 12 -48.47 35.97 -10.63
CA VAL A 12 -48.17 37.06 -11.51
C VAL A 12 -46.68 37.47 -11.45
N ILE A 13 -46.14 37.54 -10.26
CA ILE A 13 -44.72 37.88 -10.06
C ILE A 13 -43.83 36.84 -10.75
N ILE A 14 -44.17 35.58 -10.60
CA ILE A 14 -43.38 34.50 -11.23
C ILE A 14 -43.44 34.58 -12.74
N ILE A 15 -44.63 34.82 -13.30
CA ILE A 15 -44.75 34.92 -14.75
C ILE A 15 -43.93 36.10 -15.27
N LEU A 16 -43.95 37.21 -14.58
CA LEU A 16 -43.17 38.38 -14.97
C LEU A 16 -41.67 38.15 -14.88
N MET A 17 -41.26 37.49 -13.84
CA MET A 17 -39.85 37.11 -13.64
C MET A 17 -39.37 36.15 -14.74
N ALA A 18 -40.20 35.15 -15.04
CA ALA A 18 -39.84 34.14 -16.03
C ALA A 18 -39.84 34.69 -17.46
N ALA A 19 -40.75 35.62 -17.73
CA ALA A 19 -40.91 36.19 -19.07
C ALA A 19 -40.13 37.46 -19.29
N GLY A 20 -39.53 38.08 -18.26
CA GLY A 20 -38.83 39.36 -18.37
C GLY A 20 -39.80 40.52 -18.66
N ILE A 21 -41.04 40.35 -18.31
CA ILE A 21 -42.09 41.37 -18.62
C ILE A 21 -42.07 42.42 -17.51
N GLY A 22 -42.06 43.68 -17.95
CA GLY A 22 -41.98 44.80 -17.00
C GLY A 22 -43.22 45.01 -16.17
N ALA A 23 -43.09 45.97 -15.26
CA ALA A 23 -44.05 46.24 -14.20
C ALA A 23 -45.47 46.70 -14.63
N GLY A 24 -45.61 46.97 -15.91
CA GLY A 24 -46.90 47.50 -16.38
C GLY A 24 -48.08 46.55 -16.29
N LEU A 25 -47.85 45.24 -16.45
CA LEU A 25 -48.90 44.26 -16.31
C LEU A 25 -49.29 44.01 -14.85
N LEU A 26 -48.37 44.24 -13.97
CA LEU A 26 -48.56 44.01 -12.55
C LEU A 26 -49.57 45.03 -11.97
N SER A 27 -49.46 46.27 -12.41
CA SER A 27 -50.35 47.33 -11.86
C SER A 27 -51.81 47.10 -12.18
N LEU A 28 -52.11 46.36 -13.24
CA LEU A 28 -53.49 46.04 -13.61
C LEU A 28 -54.13 44.98 -12.72
N LEU A 29 -53.32 44.13 -12.15
CA LEU A 29 -53.80 43.01 -11.36
C LEU A 29 -53.82 43.31 -9.87
N LEU A 30 -53.23 44.44 -9.47
CA LEU A 30 -52.97 44.72 -8.05
C LEU A 30 -53.62 46.02 -7.57
N SER A 31 -54.90 46.27 -7.96
CA SER A 31 -55.47 47.56 -7.78
C SER A 31 -55.87 47.93 -6.33
N ASP A 32 -56.10 46.94 -5.41
CA ASP A 32 -56.71 47.28 -4.12
C ASP A 32 -55.99 46.88 -2.85
N ALA A 33 -54.95 46.10 -2.92
CA ALA A 33 -54.21 45.73 -1.73
C ALA A 33 -52.82 45.22 -2.10
N ARG A 34 -51.91 46.15 -2.33
CA ARG A 34 -50.52 45.79 -2.66
C ARG A 34 -49.79 45.42 -1.38
N PRO A 35 -49.39 44.14 -1.19
CA PRO A 35 -48.53 43.81 -0.09
C PRO A 35 -47.20 44.55 -0.18
N VAL A 36 -46.70 44.93 0.95
CA VAL A 36 -45.42 45.65 1.04
C VAL A 36 -44.43 44.78 1.76
N VAL A 37 -43.23 44.67 1.19
CA VAL A 37 -42.11 44.00 1.81
C VAL A 37 -41.35 45.03 2.61
N ASP A 38 -41.16 44.76 3.87
CA ASP A 38 -40.45 45.67 4.74
C ASP A 38 -39.45 44.97 5.59
N ASN A 39 -38.25 45.53 5.66
CA ASN A 39 -37.17 45.11 6.53
C ASN A 39 -36.70 43.67 6.23
N VAL A 40 -36.59 43.32 4.94
CA VAL A 40 -36.13 42.03 4.49
C VAL A 40 -34.79 42.24 3.77
N ARG A 41 -33.76 41.46 4.19
CA ARG A 41 -32.44 41.56 3.58
C ARG A 41 -32.25 40.47 2.53
N VAL A 42 -31.81 40.90 1.34
CA VAL A 42 -31.49 40.01 0.24
C VAL A 42 -30.03 40.29 -0.14
N GLY A 43 -29.15 39.41 0.26
CA GLY A 43 -27.72 39.69 0.08
C GLY A 43 -27.32 40.93 0.87
N ASP A 44 -26.77 41.90 0.18
CA ASP A 44 -26.37 43.17 0.77
C ASP A 44 -27.46 44.24 0.74
N THR A 45 -28.59 43.93 0.15
CA THR A 45 -29.67 44.90 -0.05
C THR A 45 -30.74 44.70 1.02
N LEU A 46 -31.06 45.79 1.75
CA LEU A 46 -32.15 45.78 2.72
C LEU A 46 -33.37 46.38 2.01
N ILE A 47 -34.44 45.57 1.89
CA ILE A 47 -35.70 46.03 1.27
C ILE A 47 -36.53 46.63 2.39
N ARG A 48 -36.89 47.89 2.21
CA ARG A 48 -37.70 48.64 3.13
C ARG A 48 -38.95 49.21 2.46
N ASN A 49 -40.12 48.95 3.01
CA ASN A 49 -41.37 49.55 2.64
C ASN A 49 -41.56 49.60 1.13
N MET A 50 -41.34 48.46 0.46
CA MET A 50 -41.32 48.38 -0.98
C MET A 50 -42.50 47.52 -1.48
N PRO A 51 -43.21 47.95 -2.52
CA PRO A 51 -44.25 47.10 -3.10
C PRO A 51 -43.66 45.77 -3.55
N ILE A 52 -44.46 44.70 -3.43
CA ILE A 52 -43.99 43.37 -3.70
C ILE A 52 -43.49 43.18 -5.12
N GLU A 53 -44.01 43.96 -6.09
CA GLU A 53 -43.57 43.91 -7.47
C GLU A 53 -42.13 44.33 -7.62
N GLU A 54 -41.75 45.43 -6.97
CA GLU A 54 -40.36 45.92 -7.00
C GLU A 54 -39.45 45.01 -6.22
N ALA A 55 -39.91 44.57 -5.05
CA ALA A 55 -39.13 43.61 -4.22
C ALA A 55 -38.91 42.32 -4.96
N GLY A 56 -39.91 41.83 -5.69
CA GLY A 56 -39.78 40.63 -6.50
C GLY A 56 -38.73 40.74 -7.59
N LEU A 57 -38.62 41.90 -8.22
CA LEU A 57 -37.60 42.12 -9.24
C LEU A 57 -36.19 42.10 -8.63
N ILE A 58 -36.01 42.72 -7.49
CA ILE A 58 -34.72 42.70 -6.76
C ILE A 58 -34.35 41.28 -6.37
N ILE A 59 -35.30 40.54 -5.83
CA ILE A 59 -35.09 39.16 -5.40
C ILE A 59 -34.73 38.26 -6.60
N ASN A 60 -35.49 38.39 -7.69
CA ASN A 60 -35.22 37.64 -8.91
C ASN A 60 -33.83 37.92 -9.46
N ASP A 61 -33.46 39.20 -9.57
CA ASP A 61 -32.18 39.59 -10.11
C ASP A 61 -31.03 39.03 -9.24
N TYR A 62 -31.18 39.09 -7.93
CA TYR A 62 -30.16 38.57 -7.00
C TYR A 62 -29.96 37.09 -7.20
N TYR A 63 -31.03 36.30 -7.24
CA TYR A 63 -30.88 34.82 -7.33
C TYR A 63 -30.53 34.38 -8.75
N GLU A 64 -30.94 35.11 -9.80
CA GLU A 64 -30.47 34.84 -11.17
C GLU A 64 -28.95 35.04 -11.26
N ASP A 65 -28.47 36.14 -10.67
CA ASP A 65 -27.04 36.41 -10.65
C ASP A 65 -26.31 35.34 -9.86
N LEU A 66 -26.86 34.92 -8.75
CA LEU A 66 -26.25 33.90 -7.91
C LEU A 66 -26.19 32.53 -8.64
N ASN A 67 -27.25 32.14 -9.31
CA ASN A 67 -27.27 30.92 -10.12
C ASN A 67 -26.20 30.94 -11.20
N LYS A 68 -26.03 32.09 -11.83
CA LYS A 68 -25.14 32.25 -12.97
C LYS A 68 -23.67 32.41 -12.56
N ASN A 69 -23.43 33.21 -11.51
CA ASN A 69 -22.09 33.63 -11.14
C ASN A 69 -21.64 33.20 -9.77
N GLY A 70 -22.51 32.52 -9.01
CA GLY A 70 -22.18 32.07 -7.67
C GLY A 70 -21.20 30.91 -7.66
N ALA A 71 -20.49 30.78 -6.56
CA ALA A 71 -19.53 29.68 -6.39
C ALA A 71 -19.28 29.42 -4.92
N LEU A 72 -18.98 28.17 -4.61
CA LEU A 72 -18.42 27.80 -3.30
C LEU A 72 -16.94 28.13 -3.32
N LYS A 73 -16.47 28.78 -2.28
CA LYS A 73 -15.06 29.17 -2.13
C LYS A 73 -14.47 28.41 -0.96
N ILE A 74 -13.36 27.72 -1.22
CA ILE A 74 -12.69 26.87 -0.24
C ILE A 74 -11.22 27.27 -0.23
N GLU A 75 -10.61 27.24 0.93
CA GLU A 75 -9.20 27.50 1.08
C GLU A 75 -8.61 26.36 1.94
N VAL A 76 -7.71 25.60 1.34
CA VAL A 76 -7.04 24.49 2.03
C VAL A 76 -5.59 24.87 2.23
N ASP A 77 -5.18 25.00 3.48
CA ASP A 77 -3.81 25.45 3.84
C ASP A 77 -3.41 26.68 3.04
N GLU A 78 -4.34 27.66 2.99
CA GLU A 78 -4.16 28.95 2.31
C GLU A 78 -4.19 28.88 0.78
N ILE A 79 -4.42 27.71 0.20
CA ILE A 79 -4.56 27.56 -1.25
C ILE A 79 -6.05 27.64 -1.62
N PRO A 80 -6.42 28.56 -2.51
CA PRO A 80 -7.84 28.76 -2.84
C PRO A 80 -8.35 27.79 -3.89
N PHE A 81 -9.59 27.37 -3.73
CA PHE A 81 -10.32 26.53 -4.68
C PHE A 81 -11.73 27.11 -4.86
N THR A 82 -12.28 26.92 -6.03
CA THR A 82 -13.62 27.43 -6.36
C THR A 82 -14.43 26.34 -7.05
N ILE A 83 -15.68 26.16 -6.61
CA ILE A 83 -16.63 25.26 -7.26
C ILE A 83 -17.81 26.12 -7.73
N PRO A 84 -17.92 26.41 -9.03
CA PRO A 84 -19.06 27.19 -9.54
C PRO A 84 -20.38 26.49 -9.26
N TYR A 85 -21.40 27.27 -8.95
CA TYR A 85 -22.74 26.70 -8.70
C TYR A 85 -23.26 25.95 -9.94
N SER A 86 -22.88 26.39 -11.12
CA SER A 86 -23.28 25.70 -12.36
C SER A 86 -22.73 24.27 -12.44
N ASP A 87 -21.60 24.01 -11.82
CA ASP A 87 -20.97 22.68 -11.86
C ASP A 87 -21.68 21.67 -10.96
N ILE A 88 -22.49 22.15 -10.01
CA ILE A 88 -23.20 21.30 -9.07
C ILE A 88 -24.72 21.50 -9.15
N ASP A 89 -25.17 22.09 -10.24
CA ASP A 89 -26.60 22.29 -10.53
C ASP A 89 -27.35 23.03 -9.40
N VAL A 90 -26.73 24.06 -8.83
CA VAL A 90 -27.45 24.89 -7.86
C VAL A 90 -28.57 25.59 -8.58
N ASP A 91 -29.77 25.52 -8.05
CA ASP A 91 -30.94 26.19 -8.61
C ASP A 91 -31.78 26.75 -7.48
N PHE A 92 -31.88 28.10 -7.44
CA PHE A 92 -32.73 28.75 -6.46
C PHE A 92 -34.15 28.81 -7.02
N ASP A 93 -35.07 28.22 -6.27
CA ASP A 93 -36.48 28.17 -6.63
C ASP A 93 -37.13 29.49 -6.24
N ILE A 94 -37.11 30.42 -7.17
CA ILE A 94 -37.62 31.78 -6.93
C ILE A 94 -39.13 31.74 -6.68
N GLU A 95 -39.84 30.89 -7.39
CA GLU A 95 -41.28 30.71 -7.20
C GLU A 95 -41.63 30.33 -5.74
N LYS A 96 -40.99 29.31 -5.26
CA LYS A 96 -41.24 28.81 -3.90
C LYS A 96 -40.78 29.82 -2.84
N THR A 97 -39.68 30.53 -3.13
CA THR A 97 -39.17 31.55 -2.23
C THR A 97 -40.19 32.73 -2.12
N MET A 98 -40.74 33.14 -3.27
CA MET A 98 -41.73 34.21 -3.27
C MET A 98 -43.03 33.79 -2.61
N GLU A 99 -43.49 32.56 -2.82
CA GLU A 99 -44.66 32.01 -2.12
C GLU A 99 -44.48 32.11 -0.61
N TYR A 100 -43.32 31.70 -0.13
CA TYR A 100 -43.04 31.73 1.32
C TYR A 100 -43.02 33.17 1.84
N LEU A 101 -42.40 34.08 1.08
CA LEU A 101 -42.34 35.48 1.47
C LEU A 101 -43.74 36.11 1.55
N VAL A 102 -44.57 35.89 0.52
CA VAL A 102 -45.94 36.44 0.47
C VAL A 102 -46.76 35.89 1.64
N ASP A 103 -46.56 34.62 1.98
CA ASP A 103 -47.29 34.00 3.08
C ASP A 103 -46.98 34.65 4.43
N LYS A 104 -45.80 35.26 4.55
CA LYS A 104 -45.37 35.92 5.79
C LYS A 104 -45.73 37.40 5.85
N LEU A 105 -46.21 37.97 4.76
CA LEU A 105 -46.55 39.40 4.72
C LEU A 105 -47.87 39.67 5.49
N PRO A 106 -48.05 40.87 6.08
CA PRO A 106 -49.30 41.25 6.67
C PRO A 106 -50.42 41.20 5.66
N LYS A 107 -51.58 40.74 6.06
CA LYS A 107 -52.73 40.53 5.17
C LYS A 107 -53.61 41.78 5.05
N ASN A 108 -53.47 42.73 5.96
CA ASN A 108 -54.25 43.98 5.96
C ASN A 108 -53.53 45.04 6.78
N GLU A 109 -54.03 46.26 6.70
CA GLU A 109 -53.46 47.41 7.40
C GLU A 109 -53.45 47.24 8.91
N MET A 110 -54.49 46.62 9.44
CA MET A 110 -54.60 46.38 10.87
C MET A 110 -53.52 45.44 11.37
N GLU A 111 -53.28 44.36 10.66
CA GLU A 111 -52.22 43.42 10.99
C GLU A 111 -50.83 44.08 10.89
N GLN A 112 -50.64 44.91 9.86
CA GLN A 112 -49.42 45.68 9.69
C GLN A 112 -49.18 46.63 10.84
N TYR A 113 -50.25 47.30 11.31
CA TYR A 113 -50.16 48.22 12.42
C TYR A 113 -49.80 47.51 13.70
N PHE A 114 -50.43 46.35 13.98
CA PHE A 114 -50.17 45.57 15.20
C PHE A 114 -48.78 44.90 15.21
N ARG A 115 -48.20 44.62 14.05
CA ARG A 115 -46.84 44.08 14.00
C ARG A 115 -45.78 45.13 14.29
N GLY A 116 -46.13 46.43 14.10
CA GLY A 116 -45.22 47.52 14.33
C GLY A 116 -44.07 47.50 13.31
N THR A 117 -42.94 48.02 13.74
CA THR A 117 -41.71 47.91 12.92
C THR A 117 -41.19 46.49 13.01
N SER A 118 -41.20 45.81 11.90
CA SER A 118 -40.69 44.45 11.85
C SER A 118 -39.18 44.41 12.09
N LYS A 119 -38.71 43.38 12.73
CA LYS A 119 -37.28 43.16 12.86
C LYS A 119 -36.69 42.80 11.50
N GLU A 120 -35.46 43.19 11.30
CA GLU A 120 -34.75 42.81 10.09
C GLU A 120 -34.66 41.31 9.98
N ASN A 121 -35.08 40.75 8.86
CA ASN A 121 -35.04 39.32 8.57
C ASN A 121 -34.32 39.08 7.28
N ASN A 122 -33.53 38.04 7.23
CA ASN A 122 -32.93 37.57 5.98
C ASN A 122 -34.02 36.82 5.21
N LEU A 123 -34.03 37.03 3.90
CA LEU A 123 -34.91 36.26 3.02
C LEU A 123 -34.54 34.77 3.13
N ARG A 124 -35.53 33.91 3.19
CA ARG A 124 -35.30 32.48 3.26
C ARG A 124 -35.49 31.86 1.88
N PRO A 125 -34.40 31.61 1.16
CA PRO A 125 -34.53 31.03 -0.17
C PRO A 125 -34.73 29.53 -0.13
N PHE A 126 -35.40 29.01 -1.14
CA PHE A 126 -35.50 27.60 -1.42
C PHE A 126 -34.56 27.27 -2.57
N TYR A 127 -33.78 26.23 -2.42
CA TYR A 127 -32.79 25.87 -3.43
C TYR A 127 -32.56 24.37 -3.43
N THR A 128 -32.05 23.90 -4.56
CA THR A 128 -31.59 22.52 -4.72
C THR A 128 -30.17 22.54 -5.28
N TYR A 129 -29.46 21.45 -5.09
CA TYR A 129 -28.19 21.23 -5.72
C TYR A 129 -27.95 19.73 -5.87
N ASN A 130 -26.99 19.36 -6.71
CA ASN A 130 -26.67 17.96 -6.96
C ASN A 130 -25.52 17.55 -6.04
N SER A 131 -25.84 16.85 -4.97
CA SER A 131 -24.82 16.44 -4.00
C SER A 131 -23.80 15.45 -4.61
N GLY A 132 -24.24 14.61 -5.54
CA GLY A 132 -23.33 13.69 -6.22
C GLY A 132 -22.26 14.40 -7.06
N LYS A 133 -22.69 15.47 -7.75
CA LYS A 133 -21.73 16.30 -8.49
C LYS A 133 -20.78 17.04 -7.55
N LEU A 134 -21.27 17.49 -6.41
CA LEU A 134 -20.43 18.15 -5.41
C LEU A 134 -19.39 17.18 -4.85
N VAL A 135 -19.78 15.94 -4.57
CA VAL A 135 -18.82 14.91 -4.13
C VAL A 135 -17.73 14.75 -5.17
N ARG A 136 -18.11 14.57 -6.42
CA ARG A 136 -17.11 14.42 -7.48
C ARG A 136 -16.16 15.60 -7.60
N UNK A 137 -16.64 16.81 -7.33
CA UNK A 137 -15.95 17.81 -7.35
C UNK A 137 -15.04 17.91 -6.43
N CYS A 138 -15.41 17.56 -5.33
CA CYS A 138 -14.47 17.54 -4.21
C CYS A 138 -13.38 16.49 -4.38
N GLU A 139 -13.74 15.32 -4.85
CA GLU A 139 -12.75 14.27 -5.12
C GLU A 139 -11.71 14.72 -6.14
N GLU A 140 -12.16 15.35 -7.21
CA GLU A 140 -11.24 15.83 -8.24
C GLU A 140 -10.28 16.90 -7.72
N LEU A 141 -10.78 17.79 -6.87
CA LEU A 141 -9.98 18.91 -6.35
C LEU A 141 -9.06 18.49 -5.20
N PHE A 142 -9.50 17.57 -4.36
CA PHE A 142 -8.83 17.35 -3.07
C PHE A 142 -8.21 15.97 -2.87
N SER A 143 -8.43 14.99 -3.78
CA SER A 143 -7.88 13.66 -3.58
C SER A 143 -6.35 13.65 -3.48
N HIS A 144 -5.69 14.62 -4.09
CA HIS A 144 -4.22 14.70 -4.02
C HIS A 144 -3.70 15.02 -2.60
N TYR A 145 -4.56 15.45 -1.69
CA TYR A 145 -4.20 15.64 -0.29
C TYR A 145 -4.22 14.32 0.50
N GLU A 146 -4.81 13.27 -0.06
CA GLU A 146 -4.87 11.99 0.63
C GLU A 146 -3.50 11.34 0.62
N ILE A 147 -3.09 10.83 1.78
CA ILE A 147 -1.78 10.19 1.98
C ILE A 147 -2.05 8.82 2.59
N GLU A 148 -1.51 7.77 1.96
CA GLU A 148 -1.62 6.41 2.50
C GLU A 148 -0.77 6.29 3.77
N PRO A 149 -1.27 5.66 4.82
CA PRO A 149 -0.45 5.41 5.99
C PRO A 149 0.63 4.37 5.69
N VAL A 150 1.77 4.50 6.33
CA VAL A 150 2.91 3.62 6.12
C VAL A 150 3.22 2.89 7.42
N SER A 151 3.36 1.56 7.33
CA SER A 151 3.77 0.73 8.46
C SER A 151 5.27 0.84 8.69
N GLU A 152 5.71 0.57 9.93
CA GLU A 152 7.11 0.40 10.26
C GLU A 152 7.74 -0.66 9.36
N SER A 153 8.94 -0.39 8.86
CA SER A 153 9.65 -1.32 7.99
C SER A 153 11.14 -1.37 8.32
N TYR A 154 11.80 -2.40 7.83
CA TYR A 154 13.19 -2.70 8.14
C TYR A 154 13.92 -3.00 6.83
N LYS A 155 15.14 -2.49 6.71
CA LYS A 155 16.00 -2.76 5.56
C LYS A 155 17.45 -2.87 6.00
N ILE A 156 18.24 -3.59 5.22
CA ILE A 156 19.69 -3.58 5.38
C ILE A 156 20.24 -2.69 4.26
N GLU A 157 21.00 -1.67 4.64
CA GLU A 157 21.64 -0.75 3.71
C GLU A 157 23.11 -0.64 4.07
N ASP A 158 23.98 -1.03 3.15
CA ASP A 158 25.44 -1.02 3.33
C ASP A 158 25.86 -1.76 4.61
N GLY A 159 25.22 -2.91 4.85
CA GLY A 159 25.55 -3.76 6.00
C GLY A 159 24.97 -3.32 7.32
N GLU A 160 24.19 -2.24 7.34
CA GLU A 160 23.59 -1.71 8.55
C GLU A 160 22.06 -1.86 8.54
N LEU A 161 21.53 -2.18 9.69
CA LEU A 161 20.08 -2.27 9.89
C LEU A 161 19.49 -0.86 9.96
N LYS A 162 18.54 -0.56 9.07
CA LYS A 162 17.82 0.70 9.06
C LYS A 162 16.37 0.43 9.42
N ILE A 163 15.86 1.18 10.40
CA ILE A 163 14.49 1.09 10.87
C ILE A 163 13.75 2.33 10.36
N TYR A 164 12.71 2.11 9.54
CA TYR A 164 11.86 3.18 9.02
C TYR A 164 10.57 3.16 9.84
N PRO A 165 10.34 4.20 10.67
CA PRO A 165 9.16 4.19 11.54
C PRO A 165 7.87 4.33 10.76
N SER A 166 6.76 3.92 11.34
CA SER A 166 5.44 4.12 10.76
C SER A 166 5.16 5.62 10.64
N SER A 167 4.39 5.98 9.63
CA SER A 167 3.93 7.37 9.49
C SER A 167 2.42 7.37 9.22
N PRO A 168 1.70 8.35 9.77
CA PRO A 168 0.26 8.41 9.53
C PRO A 168 -0.03 8.84 8.11
N GLY A 169 -1.17 8.40 7.60
CA GLY A 169 -1.75 8.89 6.38
C GLY A 169 -2.72 10.02 6.68
N LEU A 170 -3.34 10.54 5.63
CA LEU A 170 -4.33 11.59 5.73
C LEU A 170 -5.51 11.18 4.84
N ASP A 171 -6.69 11.14 5.43
CA ASP A 171 -7.91 10.73 4.73
C ASP A 171 -8.90 11.90 4.76
N ILE A 172 -9.73 11.99 3.75
CA ILE A 172 -10.72 13.08 3.64
C ILE A 172 -12.11 12.51 3.92
N ASP A 173 -12.81 13.15 4.87
CA ASP A 173 -14.22 12.86 5.11
C ASP A 173 -15.05 13.66 4.11
N TYR A 174 -15.28 13.09 2.94
CA TYR A 174 -16.04 13.76 1.88
C TYR A 174 -17.48 14.02 2.28
N LYS A 175 -18.05 13.17 3.11
CA LYS A 175 -19.42 13.37 3.59
C LYS A 175 -19.50 14.65 4.42
N LEU A 176 -18.56 14.84 5.34
CA LEU A 176 -18.52 16.03 6.17
C LEU A 176 -18.21 17.28 5.33
N LEU A 177 -17.27 17.16 4.41
CA LEU A 177 -16.90 18.27 3.52
C LEU A 177 -18.10 18.73 2.70
N VAL A 178 -18.83 17.80 2.09
CA VAL A 178 -20.02 18.12 1.27
C VAL A 178 -21.09 18.74 2.13
N GLN A 179 -21.29 18.24 3.35
CA GLN A 179 -22.27 18.83 4.28
C GLN A 179 -21.91 20.28 4.61
N GLU A 180 -20.64 20.53 4.92
CA GLU A 180 -20.16 21.88 5.22
C GLU A 180 -20.33 22.83 4.03
N LEU A 181 -20.02 22.35 2.84
CA LEU A 181 -20.14 23.16 1.62
C LEU A 181 -21.60 23.40 1.25
N GLY A 182 -22.44 22.39 1.41
CA GLY A 182 -23.88 22.55 1.13
C GLY A 182 -24.53 23.62 2.01
N ASN A 183 -24.08 23.72 3.25
CA ASN A 183 -24.57 24.76 4.17
C ASN A 183 -24.13 26.17 3.77
N ARG A 184 -23.11 26.28 2.90
CA ARG A 184 -22.56 27.58 2.50
C ARG A 184 -23.09 28.08 1.17
N ILE A 185 -23.94 27.34 0.49
CA ILE A 185 -24.55 27.77 -0.77
C ILE A 185 -25.36 29.05 -0.57
N LEU A 186 -25.96 29.20 0.61
CA LEU A 186 -26.78 30.37 0.95
C LEU A 186 -25.98 31.62 1.29
N ILE A 187 -24.68 31.48 1.51
CA ILE A 187 -23.86 32.58 2.03
C ILE A 187 -22.85 33.00 0.95
N ARG A 188 -23.17 34.09 0.31
CA ARG A 188 -22.33 34.64 -0.77
C ARG A 188 -20.97 35.08 -0.19
N ASP A 189 -19.91 34.70 -0.90
CA ASP A 189 -18.54 35.14 -0.63
C ASP A 189 -17.93 34.66 0.69
N GLU A 190 -18.58 33.74 1.37
CA GLU A 190 -17.95 33.09 2.52
C GLU A 190 -16.98 32.04 2.04
N ILE A 191 -15.79 32.00 2.65
CA ILE A 191 -14.76 31.04 2.33
C ILE A 191 -14.70 29.97 3.42
N LEU A 192 -14.80 28.71 3.03
CA LEU A 192 -14.58 27.60 3.96
C LEU A 192 -13.07 27.41 4.09
N LYS A 193 -12.52 27.77 5.22
CA LYS A 193 -11.08 27.64 5.48
C LYS A 193 -10.80 26.31 6.19
N ILE A 194 -9.92 25.54 5.62
CA ILE A 194 -9.55 24.21 6.11
C ILE A 194 -8.05 24.17 6.33
N ASN A 195 -7.64 23.71 7.53
CA ASN A 195 -6.26 23.40 7.81
C ASN A 195 -6.16 21.88 7.90
N THR A 196 -5.33 21.27 7.05
CA THR A 196 -5.24 19.80 6.97
C THR A 196 -4.76 19.16 8.27
N GLN A 197 -4.07 19.92 9.13
CA GLN A 197 -3.56 19.40 10.40
C GLN A 197 -4.58 19.45 11.53
N ASN A 198 -5.60 20.29 11.43
CA ASN A 198 -6.51 20.56 12.55
C ASN A 198 -8.00 20.36 12.24
N SER A 199 -8.34 20.05 11.01
CA SER A 199 -9.74 19.97 10.60
C SER A 199 -10.29 18.56 10.78
N PRO A 200 -11.54 18.41 11.24
CA PRO A 200 -12.17 17.09 11.26
C PRO A 200 -12.45 16.54 9.85
N ILE A 201 -12.42 17.40 8.82
CA ILE A 201 -12.57 16.96 7.43
C ILE A 201 -11.36 16.12 7.00
N PHE A 202 -10.17 16.47 7.49
CA PHE A 202 -8.93 15.75 7.23
C PHE A 202 -8.55 14.96 8.47
N ALA A 203 -8.64 13.64 8.40
CA ALA A 203 -8.38 12.78 9.55
C ALA A 203 -7.07 12.02 9.36
N LYS A 204 -6.24 11.99 10.40
CA LYS A 204 -5.05 11.14 10.41
C LYS A 204 -5.50 9.69 10.50
N VAL A 205 -4.91 8.84 9.66
CA VAL A 205 -5.16 7.40 9.67
C VAL A 205 -3.85 6.68 9.91
N PHE A 206 -3.92 5.56 10.62
CA PHE A 206 -2.74 4.77 10.98
C PHE A 206 -2.93 3.36 10.49
N LYS A 207 -1.84 2.77 9.99
CA LYS A 207 -1.83 1.37 9.60
C LYS A 207 -1.27 0.57 10.78
N ASP A 208 -1.96 -0.47 11.17
CA ASP A 208 -1.52 -1.32 12.28
C ASP A 208 -0.20 -1.97 11.94
N SER A 209 0.74 -1.99 12.90
CA SER A 209 1.99 -2.69 12.73
C SER A 209 1.75 -4.19 12.70
N ILE A 210 2.43 -4.88 11.78
CA ILE A 210 2.42 -6.34 11.74
C ILE A 210 3.41 -6.92 12.76
N TYR A 211 4.21 -6.05 13.40
CA TYR A 211 5.24 -6.47 14.36
C TYR A 211 4.83 -6.05 15.77
N ASP A 212 4.97 -6.98 16.72
CA ASP A 212 4.68 -6.71 18.12
C ASP A 212 5.83 -5.98 18.82
N LYS A 213 7.04 -6.14 18.29
CA LYS A 213 8.25 -5.58 18.89
C LYS A 213 9.12 -4.93 17.81
N THR A 214 10.00 -4.03 18.23
CA THR A 214 10.97 -3.42 17.33
C THR A 214 12.16 -4.37 17.15
N PHE A 215 12.51 -4.65 15.90
CA PHE A 215 13.65 -5.50 15.54
C PHE A 215 14.89 -4.61 15.43
N ASP A 216 15.75 -4.66 16.44
CA ASP A 216 16.85 -3.72 16.55
C ASP A 216 18.24 -4.38 16.55
N THR A 217 18.31 -5.71 16.47
CA THR A 217 19.56 -6.44 16.62
C THR A 217 19.78 -7.39 15.44
N ILE A 218 20.98 -7.35 14.86
CA ILE A 218 21.40 -8.35 13.88
C ILE A 218 21.90 -9.56 14.68
N ALA A 219 21.09 -10.64 14.71
CA ALA A 219 21.46 -11.84 15.44
C ALA A 219 22.52 -12.65 14.72
N ASN A 220 22.45 -12.72 13.40
CA ASN A 220 23.43 -13.42 12.58
C ASN A 220 23.24 -13.03 11.11
N LYS A 221 24.24 -13.36 10.29
CA LYS A 221 24.17 -13.16 8.85
C LYS A 221 24.95 -14.23 8.14
N SER A 222 24.63 -14.47 6.88
CA SER A 222 25.37 -15.38 6.02
C SER A 222 25.40 -14.81 4.61
N THR A 223 26.48 -15.11 3.88
CA THR A 223 26.74 -14.56 2.56
C THR A 223 26.96 -15.68 1.55
N VAL A 224 26.49 -15.50 0.32
CA VAL A 224 26.79 -16.40 -0.77
C VAL A 224 27.06 -15.63 -2.04
N GLU A 225 27.98 -16.13 -2.85
CA GLU A 225 28.27 -15.57 -4.18
C GLU A 225 27.25 -16.08 -5.18
N TYR A 226 27.04 -15.30 -6.23
CA TYR A 226 26.21 -15.68 -7.36
C TYR A 226 26.74 -15.05 -8.63
N ASP A 227 26.31 -15.58 -9.77
CA ASP A 227 26.67 -15.05 -11.09
C ASP A 227 25.88 -13.74 -11.31
N SER A 228 26.59 -12.62 -11.45
CA SER A 228 25.97 -11.29 -11.58
C SER A 228 25.03 -11.18 -12.78
N SER A 229 25.21 -12.02 -13.81
CA SER A 229 24.28 -12.03 -14.95
C SER A 229 22.89 -12.53 -14.57
N LEU A 230 22.76 -13.14 -13.39
CA LEU A 230 21.49 -13.68 -12.90
C LEU A 230 20.81 -12.76 -11.89
N ARG A 231 21.27 -11.51 -11.79
CA ARG A 231 20.74 -10.57 -10.80
C ARG A 231 19.23 -10.40 -10.87
N GLU A 232 18.67 -10.24 -12.06
CA GLU A 232 17.22 -10.06 -12.20
C GLU A 232 16.44 -11.28 -11.71
N LYS A 233 16.93 -12.47 -12.02
CA LYS A 233 16.28 -13.71 -11.56
C LYS A 233 16.37 -13.82 -10.04
N LEU A 234 17.53 -13.49 -9.48
CA LEU A 234 17.72 -13.54 -8.02
C LEU A 234 16.83 -12.53 -7.33
N GLU A 235 16.70 -11.32 -7.87
CA GLU A 235 15.80 -10.29 -7.30
C GLU A 235 14.37 -10.79 -7.22
N ARG A 236 13.91 -11.51 -8.24
CA ARG A 236 12.55 -12.05 -8.22
C ARG A 236 12.38 -13.13 -7.14
N ILE A 237 13.37 -13.97 -6.96
CA ILE A 237 13.35 -15.00 -5.90
C ILE A 237 13.39 -14.33 -4.52
N LEU A 238 14.28 -13.35 -4.35
CA LEU A 238 14.43 -12.67 -3.07
C LEU A 238 13.22 -11.81 -2.69
N ALA A 239 12.40 -11.41 -3.67
CA ALA A 239 11.20 -10.64 -3.39
C ALA A 239 10.23 -11.42 -2.47
N SER A 240 10.22 -12.74 -2.58
CA SER A 240 9.42 -13.61 -1.71
C SER A 240 10.07 -13.84 -0.36
N PHE A 241 11.31 -13.44 -0.21
CA PHE A 241 12.14 -13.80 0.92
C PHE A 241 12.54 -12.63 1.79
N ASP A 242 12.38 -11.42 1.31
CA ASP A 242 12.72 -10.24 2.08
C ASP A 242 11.58 -9.90 3.03
N ASN A 243 11.93 -9.53 4.25
CA ASN A 243 10.96 -9.19 5.31
C ASN A 243 10.08 -10.39 5.71
N VAL A 244 10.64 -11.58 5.74
CA VAL A 244 9.93 -12.76 6.21
C VAL A 244 9.95 -12.77 7.74
N LEU A 245 8.77 -12.80 8.34
CA LEU A 245 8.64 -12.91 9.80
C LEU A 245 8.64 -14.39 10.18
N PHE A 246 9.63 -14.78 10.99
CA PHE A 246 9.78 -16.13 11.48
C PHE A 246 9.39 -16.13 12.96
N GLU A 247 8.12 -16.34 13.19
CA GLU A 247 7.54 -16.20 14.52
C GLU A 247 8.00 -17.30 15.49
N SER A 248 8.08 -16.94 16.76
CA SER A 248 8.41 -17.88 17.82
C SER A 248 7.42 -19.06 17.84
N ASP A 249 7.95 -20.26 17.99
CA ASP A 249 7.21 -21.54 18.02
C ASP A 249 6.48 -21.87 16.71
N HIS A 250 6.87 -21.22 15.61
CA HIS A 250 6.32 -21.51 14.30
C HIS A 250 7.39 -22.10 13.39
N GLU A 251 6.93 -22.75 12.33
CA GLU A 251 7.78 -23.32 11.30
C GLU A 251 7.79 -22.43 10.07
N ILE A 252 8.91 -22.44 9.35
CA ILE A 252 8.92 -21.95 7.97
C ILE A 252 9.35 -23.09 7.07
N LYS A 253 8.73 -23.13 5.88
CA LYS A 253 9.04 -24.07 4.81
C LYS A 253 9.44 -23.26 3.60
N LEU A 254 10.61 -23.56 3.04
CA LEU A 254 11.09 -22.80 1.89
C LEU A 254 10.14 -22.95 0.69
N SER A 255 9.56 -24.14 0.52
CA SER A 255 8.62 -24.39 -0.57
C SER A 255 7.35 -23.52 -0.47
N SER A 256 7.00 -23.08 0.73
CA SER A 256 5.86 -22.18 0.94
C SER A 256 6.22 -20.71 0.70
N LEU A 257 7.49 -20.36 0.82
CA LEU A 257 7.96 -18.99 0.64
C LEU A 257 8.28 -18.68 -0.81
N VAL A 258 8.78 -19.68 -1.55
CA VAL A 258 9.20 -19.50 -2.93
C VAL A 258 8.40 -20.45 -3.82
N PRO A 259 7.78 -19.96 -4.89
CA PRO A 259 6.95 -20.81 -5.75
C PRO A 259 7.81 -21.73 -6.63
N PHE A 260 8.01 -22.96 -6.19
CA PHE A 260 8.81 -23.97 -6.90
C PHE A 260 8.28 -24.29 -8.29
N SER A 261 6.96 -24.20 -8.46
CA SER A 261 6.33 -24.53 -9.75
C SER A 261 6.77 -23.59 -10.87
N GLN A 262 7.33 -22.44 -10.53
CA GLN A 262 7.81 -21.47 -11.50
C GLN A 262 9.32 -21.63 -11.79
N MET A 263 9.97 -22.59 -11.13
CA MET A 263 11.41 -22.80 -11.28
C MET A 263 11.69 -24.01 -12.16
N ASP A 264 11.62 -23.79 -13.45
CA ASP A 264 11.64 -24.87 -14.43
C ASP A 264 13.04 -25.21 -14.97
N ASN A 265 14.06 -24.47 -14.59
CA ASN A 265 15.40 -24.70 -15.13
C ASN A 265 16.45 -24.82 -14.03
N ASP A 266 17.58 -25.39 -14.41
CA ASP A 266 18.68 -25.69 -13.49
C ASP A 266 19.29 -24.41 -12.90
N VAL A 267 19.26 -23.31 -13.63
CA VAL A 267 19.82 -22.03 -13.18
C VAL A 267 19.00 -21.50 -12.00
N GLU A 268 17.70 -21.53 -12.12
CA GLU A 268 16.82 -21.05 -11.04
C GLU A 268 16.89 -21.96 -9.82
N ARG A 269 17.02 -23.27 -10.04
CA ARG A 269 17.20 -24.22 -8.95
C ARG A 269 18.52 -24.01 -8.22
N ASP A 270 19.59 -23.70 -8.95
CA ASP A 270 20.87 -23.38 -8.35
C ASP A 270 20.78 -22.14 -7.46
N LEU A 271 20.11 -21.08 -7.96
CA LEU A 271 19.91 -19.88 -7.16
C LEU A 271 19.09 -20.19 -5.91
N LEU A 272 18.05 -21.01 -6.04
CA LEU A 272 17.22 -21.40 -4.89
C LEU A 272 18.02 -22.20 -3.88
N ASN A 273 18.86 -23.11 -4.36
CA ASN A 273 19.72 -23.90 -3.47
C ASN A 273 20.73 -23.02 -2.73
N ARG A 274 21.28 -22.02 -3.41
CA ARG A 274 22.16 -21.02 -2.79
C ARG A 274 21.43 -20.24 -1.71
N LEU A 275 20.20 -19.80 -2.02
CA LEU A 275 19.37 -19.08 -1.07
C LEU A 275 19.05 -19.94 0.16
N ALA A 276 18.62 -21.18 -0.09
CA ALA A 276 18.27 -22.10 0.99
C ALA A 276 19.47 -22.41 1.89
N SER A 277 20.63 -22.60 1.28
CA SER A 277 21.87 -22.88 2.01
C SER A 277 22.30 -21.68 2.85
N THR A 278 22.12 -20.48 2.31
CA THR A 278 22.43 -19.25 3.03
C THR A 278 21.50 -19.06 4.22
N LEU A 279 20.21 -19.34 4.04
CA LEU A 279 19.25 -19.26 5.14
C LEU A 279 19.59 -20.27 6.23
N TYR A 280 19.92 -21.48 5.82
CA TYR A 280 20.31 -22.54 6.76
C TYR A 280 21.50 -22.07 7.59
N GLN A 281 22.53 -21.57 6.94
CA GLN A 281 23.75 -21.10 7.63
C GLN A 281 23.49 -19.88 8.51
N ALA A 282 22.58 -18.99 8.08
CA ALA A 282 22.27 -17.79 8.87
C ALA A 282 21.50 -18.14 10.15
N THR A 283 20.66 -19.15 10.10
CA THR A 283 19.79 -19.50 11.23
C THR A 283 20.41 -20.55 12.16
N LEU A 284 21.22 -21.45 11.62
CA LEU A 284 21.68 -22.63 12.39
C LEU A 284 22.41 -22.28 13.69
N PRO A 285 23.24 -21.24 13.77
CA PRO A 285 23.92 -20.92 15.04
C PRO A 285 23.00 -20.44 16.16
N LEU A 286 21.78 -20.01 15.86
CA LEU A 286 20.90 -19.48 16.90
C LEU A 286 20.38 -20.59 17.80
N ASP A 287 20.46 -20.36 19.11
CA ASP A 287 19.98 -21.32 20.11
C ASP A 287 18.47 -21.44 20.01
N GLY A 288 18.01 -22.64 19.68
CA GLY A 288 16.57 -22.90 19.56
C GLY A 288 16.06 -23.03 18.13
N ILE A 289 16.90 -22.88 17.15
CA ILE A 289 16.49 -23.19 15.78
C ILE A 289 16.57 -24.71 15.60
N LYS A 290 15.46 -25.31 15.24
CA LYS A 290 15.35 -26.77 15.03
C LYS A 290 15.24 -27.02 13.53
N VAL A 291 16.02 -27.99 13.04
CA VAL A 291 15.99 -28.41 11.64
C VAL A 291 15.05 -29.61 11.55
N LEU A 292 13.89 -29.37 10.96
CA LEU A 292 12.87 -30.42 10.83
C LEU A 292 13.01 -31.21 9.54
N ASN A 293 13.49 -30.56 8.48
CA ASN A 293 13.76 -31.22 7.20
C ASN A 293 14.90 -30.48 6.51
N ARG A 294 15.84 -31.23 5.99
CA ARG A 294 16.93 -30.72 5.18
C ARG A 294 17.43 -31.86 4.30
N LYS A 295 17.61 -31.59 3.02
CA LYS A 295 18.23 -32.57 2.13
C LYS A 295 19.64 -32.09 1.77
N PRO A 296 20.68 -32.87 2.08
CA PRO A 296 22.03 -32.54 1.62
C PRO A 296 22.22 -32.92 0.16
N ALA A 297 23.28 -32.38 -0.46
CA ALA A 297 23.70 -32.81 -1.77
C ALA A 297 24.36 -34.18 -1.71
N GLU A 298 24.35 -34.90 -2.83
CA GLU A 298 25.06 -36.19 -2.93
C GLU A 298 26.57 -36.01 -2.95
N ARG A 299 27.01 -34.86 -3.45
CA ARG A 299 28.42 -34.50 -3.59
C ARG A 299 28.62 -33.06 -3.15
N PRO A 300 29.81 -32.69 -2.71
CA PRO A 300 30.05 -31.30 -2.32
C PRO A 300 29.68 -30.32 -3.39
N VAL A 301 29.14 -29.15 -2.98
CA VAL A 301 28.74 -28.07 -3.87
C VAL A 301 29.73 -26.91 -3.75
N PRO A 302 29.85 -26.06 -4.79
CA PRO A 302 30.85 -24.98 -4.73
C PRO A 302 30.43 -23.80 -3.84
N TYR A 303 29.15 -23.67 -3.48
CA TYR A 303 28.62 -22.47 -2.82
C TYR A 303 28.45 -22.65 -1.31
N ALA A 304 28.75 -23.80 -0.75
CA ALA A 304 28.64 -24.03 0.68
C ALA A 304 29.61 -25.14 1.10
N ARG A 305 30.07 -25.04 2.34
CA ARG A 305 30.90 -26.11 2.94
C ARG A 305 30.06 -27.37 3.06
N ALA A 306 30.68 -28.54 2.81
CA ALA A 306 29.99 -29.81 2.96
C ALA A 306 29.40 -29.93 4.36
N GLY A 307 28.17 -30.32 4.44
CA GLY A 307 27.39 -30.38 5.68
C GLY A 307 26.50 -29.15 5.92
N LEU A 308 26.73 -28.05 5.20
CA LEU A 308 25.98 -26.81 5.38
C LEU A 308 25.14 -26.42 4.17
N GLU A 309 25.17 -27.23 3.12
CA GLU A 309 24.36 -26.98 1.93
C GLU A 309 22.96 -27.55 2.09
N VAL A 310 22.05 -27.04 1.28
CA VAL A 310 20.65 -27.49 1.19
C VAL A 310 20.31 -27.67 -0.28
N VAL A 311 19.62 -28.77 -0.60
CA VAL A 311 19.08 -29.01 -1.94
C VAL A 311 17.55 -29.00 -1.84
N ILE A 312 16.92 -28.24 -2.70
CA ILE A 312 15.46 -28.10 -2.75
C ILE A 312 14.95 -28.79 -4.01
N GLU A 313 14.03 -29.75 -3.85
CA GLU A 313 13.43 -30.46 -4.99
C GLU A 313 11.91 -30.58 -4.88
N GLY A 314 11.30 -29.90 -3.92
CA GLY A 314 9.86 -29.95 -3.70
C GLY A 314 9.53 -30.32 -2.26
N GLU A 315 8.32 -30.80 -2.01
CA GLU A 315 7.86 -31.05 -0.65
C GLU A 315 8.68 -32.10 0.11
N GLU A 316 9.20 -33.09 -0.60
CA GLU A 316 9.98 -34.16 0.04
C GLU A 316 11.45 -33.75 0.27
N ALA A 317 11.95 -32.81 -0.52
CA ALA A 317 13.30 -32.28 -0.40
C ALA A 317 13.20 -30.77 -0.20
N ASP A 318 12.94 -30.37 1.02
CA ASP A 318 12.64 -28.99 1.41
C ASP A 318 13.51 -28.63 2.60
N LEU A 319 13.60 -27.33 2.86
CA LEU A 319 14.17 -26.84 4.12
C LEU A 319 13.01 -26.43 5.02
N VAL A 320 12.88 -27.09 6.15
CA VAL A 320 11.86 -26.80 7.15
C VAL A 320 12.55 -26.55 8.48
N LEU A 321 12.36 -25.35 9.00
CA LEU A 321 12.95 -24.91 10.26
C LEU A 321 11.85 -24.54 11.24
N LYS A 322 12.12 -24.77 12.53
CA LYS A 322 11.22 -24.33 13.59
C LYS A 322 11.97 -23.36 14.51
N ASN A 323 11.32 -22.29 14.84
CA ASN A 323 11.89 -21.26 15.72
C ASN A 323 11.51 -21.51 17.16
N GLU A 324 12.41 -22.13 17.93
CA GLU A 324 12.25 -22.32 19.36
C GLU A 324 13.21 -21.44 20.15
N THR A 325 13.62 -20.30 19.56
CA THR A 325 14.52 -19.37 20.25
C THR A 325 13.84 -18.59 21.37
N GLY A 326 12.51 -18.56 21.37
CA GLY A 326 11.74 -17.73 22.32
C GLY A 326 11.55 -16.29 21.83
N SER A 327 11.99 -15.98 20.63
CA SER A 327 11.93 -14.65 20.06
C SER A 327 11.47 -14.71 18.61
N ASP A 328 10.65 -13.77 18.20
CA ASP A 328 10.35 -13.62 16.78
C ASP A 328 11.63 -13.18 16.05
N LEU A 329 11.79 -13.63 14.83
CA LEU A 329 12.94 -13.29 14.01
C LEU A 329 12.45 -12.71 12.69
N LEU A 330 13.22 -11.78 12.13
CA LEU A 330 12.91 -11.18 10.84
C LEU A 330 14.07 -11.49 9.89
N ILE A 331 13.75 -11.99 8.70
CA ILE A 331 14.76 -12.33 7.70
C ILE A 331 14.80 -11.21 6.67
N LEU A 332 15.95 -10.57 6.52
CA LEU A 332 16.17 -9.50 5.56
C LEU A 332 17.27 -9.90 4.59
N ALA A 333 17.15 -9.47 3.35
CA ALA A 333 18.12 -9.74 2.30
C ALA A 333 18.84 -8.46 1.88
N GLU A 334 20.12 -8.61 1.56
CA GLU A 334 20.89 -7.52 0.96
C GLU A 334 21.60 -8.08 -0.29
N LEU A 335 21.40 -7.43 -1.40
CA LEU A 335 21.93 -7.87 -2.69
C LEU A 335 22.98 -6.89 -3.18
N SER A 336 24.14 -7.43 -3.56
CA SER A 336 25.18 -6.66 -4.25
C SER A 336 25.45 -7.32 -5.62
N ASP A 337 26.43 -6.80 -6.36
CA ASP A 337 26.69 -7.29 -7.73
C ASP A 337 27.11 -8.76 -7.80
N LYS A 338 27.81 -9.26 -6.79
CA LYS A 338 28.37 -10.61 -6.82
C LYS A 338 27.95 -11.47 -5.64
N GLU A 339 27.27 -10.88 -4.65
CA GLU A 339 26.93 -11.58 -3.42
C GLU A 339 25.52 -11.21 -2.98
N PHE A 340 24.87 -12.15 -2.31
CA PHE A 340 23.73 -11.76 -1.49
C PHE A 340 23.95 -12.26 -0.07
N LYS A 341 23.34 -11.54 0.85
CA LYS A 341 23.41 -11.82 2.27
C LYS A 341 22.03 -11.93 2.85
N LEU A 342 21.85 -12.88 3.76
CA LEU A 342 20.65 -12.97 4.56
C LEU A 342 21.01 -12.60 5.98
N TYR A 343 20.19 -11.73 6.57
CA TYR A 343 20.36 -11.26 7.95
C TYR A 343 19.19 -11.77 8.76
N ILE A 344 19.49 -12.27 9.95
CA ILE A 344 18.47 -12.67 10.92
C ILE A 344 18.43 -11.56 11.96
N ILE A 345 17.29 -10.90 12.05
CA ILE A 345 17.10 -9.74 12.90
C ILE A 345 16.20 -10.13 14.06
N SER A 346 16.52 -9.65 15.25
CA SER A 346 15.77 -10.00 16.47
C SER A 346 15.46 -8.76 17.29
N PRO A 347 14.40 -8.82 18.12
CA PRO A 347 14.15 -7.75 19.09
C PRO A 347 15.02 -8.01 20.33
N GLY A 348 16.19 -7.44 20.31
CA GLY A 348 17.20 -7.68 21.35
C GLY A 348 18.07 -8.89 21.05
N PRO A 349 19.08 -9.12 21.88
CA PRO A 349 20.02 -10.21 21.63
C PRO A 349 19.39 -11.61 21.69
N VAL A 350 19.86 -12.47 20.81
CA VAL A 350 19.52 -13.90 20.81
C VAL A 350 20.80 -14.68 20.99
N LYS A 351 20.75 -15.69 21.83
CA LYS A 351 21.91 -16.53 22.10
C LYS A 351 22.34 -17.27 20.84
N THR A 352 23.63 -17.23 20.52
CA THR A 352 24.19 -17.92 19.36
C THR A 352 25.34 -18.82 19.79
N GLY A 353 25.50 -19.94 19.11
CA GLY A 353 26.59 -20.86 19.32
C GLY A 353 27.58 -20.86 18.18
N THR A 354 28.49 -21.84 18.23
CA THR A 354 29.50 -22.04 17.20
C THR A 354 29.12 -23.28 16.40
N ILE A 355 29.24 -23.21 15.08
CA ILE A 355 29.02 -24.36 14.21
C ILE A 355 30.37 -24.94 13.81
N GLU A 356 30.56 -26.21 14.07
CA GLU A 356 31.78 -26.94 13.70
C GLU A 356 31.42 -28.03 12.71
N VAL A 357 32.26 -28.18 11.68
CA VAL A 357 32.10 -29.20 10.66
C VAL A 357 33.36 -30.05 10.68
N GLU A 358 33.18 -31.38 10.81
CA GLU A 358 34.27 -32.35 10.78
C GLU A 358 34.07 -33.30 9.59
N GLU A 359 35.10 -33.41 8.77
CA GLU A 359 35.10 -34.38 7.66
C GLU A 359 35.90 -35.59 8.07
N ARG A 360 35.30 -36.79 7.91
CA ARG A 360 35.93 -38.05 8.35
C ARG A 360 35.51 -39.18 7.44
N ASP A 361 36.08 -40.37 7.71
CA ASP A 361 35.76 -41.64 7.04
C ASP A 361 35.91 -41.52 5.53
N TYR A 362 37.06 -41.02 5.10
CA TYR A 362 37.35 -40.81 3.70
C TYR A 362 37.41 -42.15 2.94
N VAL A 363 36.75 -42.20 1.80
CA VAL A 363 36.72 -43.36 0.88
C VAL A 363 37.41 -42.93 -0.41
N PRO A 364 38.51 -43.59 -0.79
CA PRO A 364 39.22 -43.20 -2.01
C PRO A 364 38.35 -43.47 -3.24
N PRO A 365 38.54 -42.70 -4.31
CA PRO A 365 37.79 -42.90 -5.53
C PRO A 365 38.16 -44.19 -6.21
N SER A 366 37.18 -44.88 -6.80
CA SER A 366 37.43 -46.03 -7.69
C SER A 366 38.12 -45.54 -8.93
N VAL A 367 38.83 -46.44 -9.63
CA VAL A 367 39.48 -46.13 -10.89
C VAL A 367 38.69 -46.81 -12.03
N ILE A 368 38.24 -46.00 -12.98
CA ILE A 368 37.58 -46.46 -14.19
C ILE A 368 38.60 -46.32 -15.32
N THR A 369 38.85 -47.40 -16.02
CA THR A 369 39.75 -47.40 -17.18
C THR A 369 38.91 -47.51 -18.45
N ILE A 370 39.10 -46.56 -19.34
CA ILE A 370 38.38 -46.49 -20.63
C ILE A 370 39.42 -46.74 -21.73
N VAL A 371 39.15 -47.70 -22.61
CA VAL A 371 40.03 -47.95 -23.77
C VAL A 371 39.73 -46.89 -24.80
N ASN A 372 40.79 -46.14 -25.19
CA ASN A 372 40.70 -45.10 -26.22
C ASN A 372 41.64 -45.48 -27.37
N GLU A 373 41.06 -45.93 -28.48
CA GLU A 373 41.80 -46.44 -29.60
C GLU A 373 42.66 -45.36 -30.33
N SER A 374 42.39 -44.07 -30.05
CA SER A 374 43.18 -42.99 -30.61
C SER A 374 44.50 -42.77 -29.86
N LEU A 375 44.67 -43.41 -28.69
CA LEU A 375 45.92 -43.31 -27.94
C LEU A 375 46.89 -44.42 -28.39
N SER A 376 48.16 -44.11 -28.34
CA SER A 376 49.19 -45.11 -28.61
C SER A 376 49.08 -46.26 -27.67
N PRO A 377 49.42 -47.53 -28.15
CA PRO A 377 49.34 -48.67 -27.26
C PRO A 377 50.17 -48.49 -25.98
N ASN A 378 49.65 -48.97 -24.86
CA ASN A 378 50.26 -48.90 -23.55
C ASN A 378 50.48 -47.51 -22.99
N THR A 379 49.87 -46.48 -23.58
CA THR A 379 49.90 -45.13 -23.02
C THR A 379 48.63 -44.92 -22.18
N THR A 380 48.74 -44.05 -21.17
CA THR A 380 47.62 -43.68 -20.33
C THR A 380 47.48 -42.17 -20.24
N ARG A 381 46.26 -41.73 -20.10
CA ARG A 381 45.96 -40.32 -19.90
C ARG A 381 44.90 -40.23 -18.81
N VAL A 382 45.16 -39.38 -17.77
CA VAL A 382 44.19 -39.14 -16.74
C VAL A 382 43.15 -38.12 -17.26
N VAL A 383 41.89 -38.52 -17.31
CA VAL A 383 40.79 -37.65 -17.74
C VAL A 383 40.25 -36.90 -16.54
N SER A 384 40.11 -37.58 -15.41
CA SER A 384 39.63 -37.01 -14.16
C SER A 384 40.33 -37.68 -12.99
N GLU A 385 40.80 -36.87 -12.05
CA GLU A 385 41.49 -37.39 -10.85
C GLU A 385 40.53 -38.04 -9.86
N GLY A 386 39.23 -37.74 -9.97
CA GLY A 386 38.28 -38.20 -9.02
C GLY A 386 38.29 -37.38 -7.73
N VAL A 387 37.38 -37.71 -6.83
CA VAL A 387 37.29 -37.05 -5.53
C VAL A 387 36.96 -38.15 -4.50
N PRO A 388 37.63 -38.17 -3.36
CA PRO A 388 37.26 -39.15 -2.33
C PRO A 388 35.89 -38.81 -1.74
N GLY A 389 35.17 -39.83 -1.33
CA GLY A 389 33.97 -39.70 -0.52
C GLY A 389 34.33 -39.48 0.93
N PHE A 390 33.38 -38.97 1.69
CA PHE A 390 33.59 -38.74 3.13
C PHE A 390 32.26 -38.50 3.83
N THR A 391 32.32 -38.43 5.16
CA THR A 391 31.18 -38.04 5.97
C THR A 391 31.46 -36.67 6.60
N ALA A 392 30.51 -35.73 6.48
CA ALA A 392 30.59 -34.45 7.15
C ALA A 392 29.63 -34.44 8.34
N SER A 393 30.18 -34.23 9.52
CA SER A 393 29.40 -34.10 10.76
C SER A 393 29.33 -32.62 11.14
N VAL A 394 28.13 -32.14 11.41
CA VAL A 394 27.91 -30.75 11.82
C VAL A 394 27.43 -30.73 13.28
N THR A 395 28.10 -29.93 14.08
CA THR A 395 27.84 -29.84 15.52
C THR A 395 27.65 -28.36 15.88
N ARG A 396 26.65 -28.09 16.69
CA ARG A 396 26.44 -26.75 17.28
C ARG A 396 26.90 -26.80 18.73
N ILE A 397 27.80 -25.92 19.07
CA ILE A 397 28.36 -25.82 20.42
C ILE A 397 27.85 -24.57 21.09
N MET A 398 27.20 -24.77 22.24
CA MET A 398 26.57 -23.71 22.99
C MET A 398 26.94 -23.89 24.46
N ASP A 399 27.67 -22.89 25.03
CA ASP A 399 28.11 -22.96 26.43
C ASP A 399 28.88 -24.25 26.75
N GLY A 400 29.72 -24.72 25.81
CA GLY A 400 30.49 -25.96 25.99
C GLY A 400 29.71 -27.23 25.77
N ILE A 401 28.42 -27.14 25.47
CA ILE A 401 27.58 -28.31 25.22
C ILE A 401 27.45 -28.50 23.71
N SER A 402 27.76 -29.70 23.22
CA SER A 402 27.72 -30.04 21.82
C SER A 402 26.42 -30.73 21.47
N GLU A 403 25.82 -30.26 20.36
CA GLU A 403 24.62 -30.88 19.80
C GLU A 403 24.93 -31.31 18.37
N ASN A 404 24.76 -32.60 18.08
CA ASN A 404 24.94 -33.06 16.69
C ASN A 404 23.73 -32.64 15.86
N ILE A 405 24.01 -31.87 14.82
CA ILE A 405 22.95 -31.36 13.92
C ILE A 405 22.71 -32.32 12.77
N SER A 406 23.80 -32.81 12.13
CA SER A 406 23.68 -33.68 10.97
C SER A 406 24.93 -34.50 10.74
N GLN A 407 24.79 -35.60 10.01
CA GLN A 407 25.87 -36.39 9.48
C GLN A 407 25.51 -36.72 8.03
N ASP A 408 26.26 -36.17 7.10
CA ASP A 408 25.97 -36.33 5.66
C ASP A 408 27.08 -37.14 5.01
N LYS A 409 26.71 -38.17 4.26
CA LYS A 409 27.66 -38.99 3.53
C LYS A 409 27.73 -38.53 2.09
N TYR A 410 28.95 -38.23 1.64
CA TYR A 410 29.21 -37.80 0.28
C TYR A 410 29.90 -38.91 -0.51
N LEU A 411 29.35 -39.22 -1.69
CA LEU A 411 29.83 -40.34 -2.48
C LEU A 411 31.13 -39.94 -3.23
N PRO A 412 32.09 -40.89 -3.38
CA PRO A 412 33.28 -40.56 -4.15
C PRO A 412 32.96 -40.38 -5.64
N VAL A 413 33.76 -39.59 -6.30
CA VAL A 413 33.73 -39.47 -7.75
C VAL A 413 34.90 -40.28 -8.29
N SER A 414 34.64 -41.20 -9.22
CA SER A 414 35.66 -42.13 -9.72
C SER A 414 36.75 -41.37 -10.49
N LYS A 415 37.98 -41.85 -10.34
CA LYS A 415 39.09 -41.42 -11.14
C LYS A 415 38.93 -42.09 -12.51
N THR A 416 39.05 -41.35 -13.60
CA THR A 416 38.91 -41.86 -14.96
C THR A 416 40.24 -41.79 -15.69
N ILE A 417 40.71 -42.91 -16.19
CA ILE A 417 41.95 -43.02 -16.96
C ILE A 417 41.59 -43.59 -18.33
N GLU A 418 42.11 -42.98 -19.36
CA GLU A 418 42.06 -43.54 -20.70
C GLU A 418 43.38 -44.29 -20.96
N THR A 419 43.26 -45.44 -21.59
CA THR A 419 44.43 -46.23 -21.99
C THR A 419 44.32 -46.62 -23.46
N GLY A 420 45.47 -46.64 -24.16
CA GLY A 420 45.53 -47.15 -25.51
C GLY A 420 45.36 -48.67 -25.50
N LYS A 421 44.94 -49.24 -26.61
CA LYS A 421 44.77 -50.69 -26.76
C LYS A 421 46.12 -51.36 -26.56
N LYS A 422 46.13 -52.44 -25.74
CA LYS A 422 47.35 -53.21 -25.57
C LYS A 422 47.76 -53.87 -26.90
N UNK A 423 48.77 -53.76 -27.21
CA UNK A 423 49.23 -54.28 -28.12
C UNK A 423 49.15 -55.59 -27.92
N ALA A 424 48.92 -56.44 -28.86
CA ALA A 424 48.94 -57.89 -28.87
C ALA A 424 50.35 -58.38 -28.62
N HIS A 425 50.54 -59.10 -27.59
CA HIS A 425 51.79 -59.82 -27.43
C HIS A 425 51.92 -60.80 -28.60
N PRO A 426 53.01 -60.78 -29.33
CA PRO A 426 53.21 -61.79 -30.35
C PRO A 426 53.22 -63.15 -29.65
N ALA A 427 52.36 -64.04 -30.13
CA ALA A 427 52.35 -65.40 -29.65
C ALA A 427 53.74 -65.97 -29.76
N GLY A 428 54.32 -66.34 -28.63
CA GLY A 428 55.69 -66.91 -28.67
C GLY A 428 55.73 -68.09 -29.60
N SER A 429 56.57 -67.98 -30.54
CA SER A 429 56.90 -69.15 -31.35
C SER A 429 57.63 -70.16 -30.48
N LYS A 430 57.07 -71.34 -30.37
CA LYS A 430 57.81 -72.49 -29.83
C LYS A 430 58.92 -72.87 -30.77
#